data_10489364fa909df38e55633ef6675b8c
#
_entry.id   10489364fa909df38e55633ef6675b8c
#
_cell.length_a   1.000
_cell.length_b   1.000
_cell.length_c   1.000
_cell.angle_alpha   90.00
_cell.angle_beta   90.00
_cell.angle_gamma   90.00
#
_symmetry.space_group_name_H-M   'P 1'
#
loop_
_entity.id
_entity.type
_entity.pdbx_description
1 polymer ?
#
loop_
_entity_poly.entity_id
_entity_poly.type
_entity_poly.pdbx_seq_one_letter_code
_entity_poly.pdbx_strand_id
1 'polypeptide(L)'
;MYYSAGTYEAFAHPEKPQGVDNKSAYIIGTGLAGLTAAFYLVRDGQMKGERVHLLEKLDLAGGSCDGRKDVSKGFYMRGGREMDNHFEVMWDVFRDVPSIETPNVSVLDEYYWLNKHDPNYSLCRATVKCGQDAHTDKQFKLDRESAMALSKLFITPESQLEGKKISEVLPDSFWDTNFWLYWQTMFAFQRWSSALEMKRYLCRYVHHIDGLPDFTALRFTKYNQYESMILPLVKYLESHGVKVEFGMDVKNVVIDHVGDKQIARKIVYVKDGQEQSIDLVEDDLVFITNGCCTDTSCYGDQTHAPDLSGIVNGCGESWDLWRNIAAQAKNGEYGNPDAFCSDVEATNWMSATVQTKDEKIIRHIMDICQRDPRAGKVTTGGIVTVKDSTDNWYLSWTINRQPQFKAQDKDTVLVWVYGLTTNKPGQFVKKAMRECTGEEICQEWLYHIGVPEEEIPELAESACNTTTCYMPYINAFFQPRKESDRPKVVPDGAVNFAFIGQFAETPRDTIFTTEYSMRTGMESVYTLLNVDRAVPEVWGSKYDVRELLRACYYAIDKKPISQAPLSFGEKEMLKLLVRKTRGTDIELLLKESGLIE
;
A
#
# COMPACT_ATOMS: atom_id res chain seq x y z
N MET A 1 -16.48 0.80 -20.95
CA MET A 1 -15.10 0.41 -20.51
C MET A 1 -14.88 -1.08 -20.76
N TYR A 2 -13.67 -1.47 -21.14
CA TYR A 2 -13.24 -2.86 -21.30
C TYR A 2 -11.78 -3.02 -20.86
N TYR A 3 -11.34 -4.26 -20.57
CA TYR A 3 -9.97 -4.57 -20.20
C TYR A 3 -9.23 -5.22 -21.36
N SER A 4 -7.92 -4.94 -21.51
CA SER A 4 -7.06 -5.53 -22.51
C SER A 4 -5.71 -5.93 -21.93
N ALA A 5 -5.25 -7.12 -22.28
CA ALA A 5 -3.87 -7.57 -22.07
C ALA A 5 -2.94 -7.12 -23.22
N GLY A 6 -3.47 -6.45 -24.26
CA GLY A 6 -2.71 -5.96 -25.41
C GLY A 6 -1.90 -4.71 -25.05
N THR A 7 -0.58 -4.80 -25.24
CA THR A 7 0.32 -3.69 -24.89
C THR A 7 0.25 -2.51 -25.86
N TYR A 8 -0.16 -2.74 -27.13
CA TYR A 8 -0.25 -1.67 -28.12
C TYR A 8 -1.27 -0.58 -27.74
N GLU A 9 -2.36 -0.96 -27.07
CA GLU A 9 -3.38 0.00 -26.65
C GLU A 9 -2.85 1.01 -25.62
N ALA A 10 -1.84 0.63 -24.82
CA ALA A 10 -1.19 1.55 -23.89
C ALA A 10 -0.49 2.72 -24.61
N PHE A 11 -0.16 2.58 -25.88
CA PHE A 11 0.46 3.63 -26.71
C PHE A 11 -0.54 4.37 -27.62
N ALA A 12 -1.80 3.90 -27.66
CA ALA A 12 -2.83 4.55 -28.47
C ALA A 12 -3.43 5.75 -27.73
N HIS A 13 -3.76 6.81 -28.47
CA HIS A 13 -4.55 7.92 -27.95
C HIS A 13 -6.01 7.67 -28.27
N PRO A 14 -6.92 7.70 -27.27
CA PRO A 14 -8.34 7.53 -27.53
C PRO A 14 -8.92 8.73 -28.27
N GLU A 15 -10.02 8.52 -28.96
CA GLU A 15 -10.80 9.62 -29.51
C GLU A 15 -11.44 10.44 -28.38
N LYS A 16 -11.68 11.73 -28.66
CA LYS A 16 -12.34 12.61 -27.70
C LYS A 16 -13.77 12.13 -27.41
N PRO A 17 -14.12 11.84 -26.13
CA PRO A 17 -15.46 11.40 -25.78
C PRO A 17 -16.53 12.43 -26.18
N GLN A 18 -17.68 11.94 -26.63
CA GLN A 18 -18.78 12.79 -27.05
C GLN A 18 -19.32 13.63 -25.88
N GLY A 19 -19.54 14.92 -26.10
CA GLY A 19 -20.15 15.83 -25.15
C GLY A 19 -19.25 16.28 -23.99
N VAL A 20 -17.98 15.86 -23.95
CA VAL A 20 -17.05 16.17 -22.84
C VAL A 20 -16.86 17.69 -22.62
N ASP A 21 -16.92 18.49 -23.67
CA ASP A 21 -16.76 19.94 -23.58
C ASP A 21 -17.85 20.65 -22.76
N ASN A 22 -19.00 19.99 -22.56
CA ASN A 22 -20.11 20.51 -21.76
C ASN A 22 -20.05 20.04 -20.30
N LYS A 23 -19.16 19.11 -19.97
CA LYS A 23 -19.04 18.50 -18.65
C LYS A 23 -18.09 19.27 -17.75
N SER A 24 -18.37 19.28 -16.46
CA SER A 24 -17.41 19.60 -15.40
C SER A 24 -17.19 18.37 -14.52
N ALA A 25 -16.04 18.29 -13.86
CA ALA A 25 -15.72 17.18 -12.98
C ALA A 25 -15.32 17.70 -11.59
N TYR A 26 -15.91 17.13 -10.56
CA TYR A 26 -15.63 17.41 -9.16
C TYR A 26 -15.05 16.15 -8.53
N ILE A 27 -13.83 16.24 -8.03
CA ILE A 27 -13.08 15.11 -7.47
C ILE A 27 -12.87 15.38 -5.99
N ILE A 28 -13.41 14.52 -5.14
CA ILE A 28 -13.31 14.63 -3.68
C ILE A 28 -12.08 13.88 -3.20
N GLY A 29 -11.10 14.63 -2.71
CA GLY A 29 -9.81 14.12 -2.25
C GLY A 29 -8.73 14.15 -3.34
N THR A 30 -7.53 14.53 -2.93
CA THR A 30 -6.33 14.66 -3.79
C THR A 30 -5.29 13.56 -3.52
N GLY A 31 -5.72 12.39 -3.05
CA GLY A 31 -4.90 11.20 -3.03
C GLY A 31 -4.63 10.67 -4.45
N LEU A 32 -3.82 9.61 -4.57
CA LEU A 32 -3.46 9.03 -5.88
C LEU A 32 -4.68 8.74 -6.77
N ALA A 33 -5.79 8.26 -6.20
CA ALA A 33 -7.00 7.97 -6.97
C ALA A 33 -7.59 9.24 -7.60
N GLY A 34 -7.75 10.31 -6.81
CA GLY A 34 -8.30 11.59 -7.31
C GLY A 34 -7.40 12.26 -8.32
N LEU A 35 -6.09 12.32 -8.05
CA LEU A 35 -5.11 12.88 -9.00
C LEU A 35 -5.06 12.08 -10.31
N THR A 36 -5.20 10.76 -10.24
CA THR A 36 -5.25 9.90 -11.41
C THR A 36 -6.54 10.09 -12.21
N ALA A 37 -7.67 10.23 -11.53
CA ALA A 37 -8.92 10.57 -12.21
C ALA A 37 -8.79 11.90 -12.96
N ALA A 38 -8.23 12.95 -12.32
CA ALA A 38 -7.96 14.23 -12.96
C ALA A 38 -7.02 14.08 -14.18
N PHE A 39 -5.98 13.27 -14.06
CA PHE A 39 -5.04 12.99 -15.15
C PHE A 39 -5.75 12.38 -16.36
N TYR A 40 -6.55 11.34 -16.17
CA TYR A 40 -7.27 10.70 -17.27
C TYR A 40 -8.40 11.55 -17.85
N LEU A 41 -9.06 12.39 -17.03
CA LEU A 41 -10.02 13.37 -17.55
C LEU A 41 -9.36 14.34 -18.53
N VAL A 42 -8.15 14.81 -18.23
CA VAL A 42 -7.42 15.76 -19.08
C VAL A 42 -6.77 15.06 -20.27
N ARG A 43 -6.01 13.96 -20.04
CA ARG A 43 -5.23 13.31 -21.10
C ARG A 43 -6.11 12.54 -22.08
N ASP A 44 -6.95 11.65 -21.59
CA ASP A 44 -7.72 10.70 -22.41
C ASP A 44 -9.17 11.17 -22.62
N GLY A 45 -9.79 11.74 -21.59
CA GLY A 45 -11.07 12.41 -21.68
C GLY A 45 -11.04 13.73 -22.47
N GLN A 46 -9.84 14.30 -22.64
CA GLN A 46 -9.62 15.57 -23.33
C GLN A 46 -10.52 16.71 -22.81
N MET A 47 -10.86 16.63 -21.51
CA MET A 47 -11.60 17.66 -20.79
C MET A 47 -10.67 18.85 -20.54
N LYS A 48 -11.20 20.07 -20.64
CA LYS A 48 -10.44 21.27 -20.30
C LYS A 48 -10.15 21.30 -18.80
N GLY A 49 -8.90 21.55 -18.42
CA GLY A 49 -8.46 21.52 -17.03
C GLY A 49 -9.22 22.50 -16.13
N GLU A 50 -9.64 23.66 -16.66
CA GLU A 50 -10.44 24.64 -15.88
C GLU A 50 -11.82 24.10 -15.46
N ARG A 51 -12.27 22.99 -16.05
CA ARG A 51 -13.49 22.28 -15.70
C ARG A 51 -13.27 21.08 -14.76
N VAL A 52 -12.04 20.82 -14.35
CA VAL A 52 -11.68 19.75 -13.42
C VAL A 52 -11.32 20.36 -12.07
N HIS A 53 -12.14 20.11 -11.07
CA HIS A 53 -12.04 20.67 -9.72
C HIS A 53 -11.65 19.58 -8.73
N LEU A 54 -10.49 19.71 -8.12
CA LEU A 54 -10.01 18.84 -7.05
C LEU A 54 -10.33 19.48 -5.70
N LEU A 55 -11.20 18.84 -4.92
CA LEU A 55 -11.67 19.33 -3.62
C LEU A 55 -10.87 18.62 -2.52
N GLU A 56 -9.99 19.35 -1.84
CA GLU A 56 -9.14 18.81 -0.79
C GLU A 56 -9.41 19.49 0.55
N LYS A 57 -9.56 18.70 1.59
CA LYS A 57 -9.78 19.23 2.93
C LYS A 57 -8.51 19.80 3.55
N LEU A 58 -7.38 19.09 3.39
CA LEU A 58 -6.10 19.45 3.96
C LEU A 58 -5.45 20.60 3.18
N ASP A 59 -4.35 21.10 3.70
CA ASP A 59 -3.50 22.11 3.07
C ASP A 59 -2.43 21.54 2.13
N LEU A 60 -2.39 20.20 1.99
CA LEU A 60 -1.44 19.48 1.20
C LEU A 60 -2.13 18.36 0.40
N ALA A 61 -1.87 18.31 -0.90
CA ALA A 61 -2.33 17.20 -1.75
C ALA A 61 -1.53 15.91 -1.48
N GLY A 62 -2.09 14.75 -1.85
CA GLY A 62 -1.37 13.47 -1.84
C GLY A 62 -2.00 12.40 -0.93
N GLY A 63 -2.94 12.75 -0.09
CA GLY A 63 -3.66 11.80 0.78
C GLY A 63 -2.71 11.01 1.68
N SER A 64 -2.65 9.69 1.50
CA SER A 64 -1.79 8.80 2.30
C SER A 64 -0.32 8.79 1.89
N CYS A 65 0.07 9.45 0.78
CA CYS A 65 1.46 9.48 0.35
C CYS A 65 2.31 10.34 1.30
N ASP A 66 3.49 9.80 1.63
CA ASP A 66 4.40 10.46 2.56
C ASP A 66 5.07 11.70 1.96
N GLY A 67 5.40 12.65 2.80
CA GLY A 67 6.02 13.91 2.42
C GLY A 67 5.74 15.02 3.42
N ARG A 68 5.00 14.70 4.50
CA ARG A 68 4.71 15.67 5.56
C ARG A 68 5.96 15.99 6.37
N LYS A 69 6.16 17.26 6.61
CA LYS A 69 7.19 17.79 7.51
C LYS A 69 6.62 18.94 8.32
N ASP A 70 7.15 19.10 9.51
CA ASP A 70 6.97 20.29 10.33
C ASP A 70 8.36 20.87 10.56
N VAL A 71 8.58 22.11 10.15
CA VAL A 71 9.91 22.79 10.23
C VAL A 71 10.43 22.83 11.66
N SER A 72 9.54 22.90 12.65
CA SER A 72 9.89 22.96 14.07
C SER A 72 10.08 21.59 14.73
N LYS A 73 9.48 20.53 14.17
CA LYS A 73 9.43 19.19 14.78
C LYS A 73 10.22 18.15 14.01
N GLY A 74 10.30 18.23 12.69
CA GLY A 74 11.04 17.29 11.86
C GLY A 74 10.23 16.68 10.71
N PHE A 75 10.62 15.47 10.30
CA PHE A 75 10.00 14.76 9.19
C PHE A 75 9.08 13.65 9.70
N TYR A 76 8.01 13.34 8.92
CA TYR A 76 7.07 12.29 9.24
C TYR A 76 6.99 11.28 8.08
N MET A 77 7.38 10.04 8.34
CA MET A 77 7.14 8.89 7.47
C MET A 77 6.03 8.03 8.09
N ARG A 78 4.92 7.88 7.37
CA ARG A 78 3.74 7.15 7.85
C ARG A 78 3.68 5.71 7.37
N GLY A 79 4.49 5.34 6.39
CA GLY A 79 4.54 3.99 5.85
C GLY A 79 5.52 3.84 4.71
N GLY A 80 5.89 2.60 4.39
CA GLY A 80 6.57 2.24 3.16
C GLY A 80 5.62 2.36 1.96
N ARG A 81 6.19 2.60 0.78
CA ARG A 81 5.47 2.60 -0.49
C ARG A 81 6.33 1.88 -1.51
N GLU A 82 6.27 0.59 -1.41
CA GLU A 82 6.92 -0.32 -2.34
C GLU A 82 6.13 -0.39 -3.65
N MET A 83 6.83 -0.58 -4.74
CA MET A 83 6.25 -0.60 -6.08
C MET A 83 6.66 -1.84 -6.84
N ASP A 84 5.78 -2.27 -7.75
CA ASP A 84 5.95 -3.42 -8.62
C ASP A 84 6.15 -2.97 -10.08
N ASN A 85 6.87 -3.75 -10.85
CA ASN A 85 6.99 -3.56 -12.30
C ASN A 85 5.62 -3.70 -13.01
N HIS A 86 4.69 -4.45 -12.44
CA HIS A 86 3.33 -4.68 -12.95
C HIS A 86 2.28 -3.79 -12.28
N PHE A 87 2.62 -2.53 -12.14
CA PHE A 87 1.68 -1.47 -11.80
C PHE A 87 1.33 -0.68 -13.08
N GLU A 88 0.58 -1.35 -13.97
CA GLU A 88 0.37 -0.91 -15.35
C GLU A 88 -0.28 0.46 -15.45
N VAL A 89 -1.29 0.76 -14.61
CA VAL A 89 -1.96 2.07 -14.61
C VAL A 89 -1.04 3.14 -14.04
N MET A 90 -0.31 2.82 -12.97
CA MET A 90 0.64 3.75 -12.38
C MET A 90 1.73 4.15 -13.39
N TRP A 91 2.29 3.17 -14.11
CA TRP A 91 3.34 3.45 -15.10
C TRP A 91 2.80 4.12 -16.37
N ASP A 92 1.54 3.88 -16.74
CA ASP A 92 0.86 4.62 -17.81
C ASP A 92 0.73 6.12 -17.49
N VAL A 93 0.45 6.46 -16.23
CA VAL A 93 0.42 7.87 -15.77
C VAL A 93 1.82 8.47 -15.75
N PHE A 94 2.76 7.83 -15.06
CA PHE A 94 4.09 8.41 -14.83
C PHE A 94 5.03 8.36 -16.03
N ARG A 95 4.65 7.66 -17.09
CA ARG A 95 5.29 7.76 -18.40
C ARG A 95 5.17 9.17 -19.01
N ASP A 96 4.03 9.82 -18.79
CA ASP A 96 3.70 11.12 -19.39
C ASP A 96 3.90 12.31 -18.43
N VAL A 97 4.06 12.05 -17.12
CA VAL A 97 4.32 13.09 -16.12
C VAL A 97 5.82 13.42 -16.10
N PRO A 98 6.22 14.67 -16.40
CA PRO A 98 7.62 15.07 -16.37
C PRO A 98 8.23 15.00 -14.97
N SER A 99 9.46 14.51 -14.87
CA SER A 99 10.26 14.65 -13.65
C SER A 99 10.53 16.11 -13.34
N ILE A 100 10.46 16.47 -12.06
CA ILE A 100 10.86 17.81 -11.59
C ILE A 100 12.34 17.87 -11.20
N GLU A 101 13.02 16.73 -11.17
CA GLU A 101 14.43 16.59 -10.79
C GLU A 101 15.34 16.57 -12.02
N THR A 102 14.94 15.81 -13.02
CA THR A 102 15.75 15.53 -14.20
C THR A 102 15.07 16.12 -15.43
N PRO A 103 15.66 17.16 -16.08
CA PRO A 103 15.07 17.75 -17.27
C PRO A 103 14.89 16.76 -18.43
N ASN A 104 13.79 16.89 -19.15
CA ASN A 104 13.47 16.12 -20.37
C ASN A 104 13.30 14.60 -20.18
N VAL A 105 13.01 14.15 -18.96
CA VAL A 105 12.65 12.77 -18.69
C VAL A 105 11.34 12.70 -17.92
N SER A 106 10.64 11.57 -18.00
CA SER A 106 9.45 11.32 -17.21
C SER A 106 9.78 10.83 -15.79
N VAL A 107 8.81 10.85 -14.91
CA VAL A 107 8.94 10.23 -13.57
C VAL A 107 9.25 8.74 -13.70
N LEU A 108 8.65 8.05 -14.69
CA LEU A 108 8.93 6.64 -14.97
C LEU A 108 10.39 6.42 -15.41
N ASP A 109 10.93 7.26 -16.30
CA ASP A 109 12.32 7.15 -16.74
C ASP A 109 13.30 7.31 -15.57
N GLU A 110 13.08 8.32 -14.72
CA GLU A 110 13.89 8.55 -13.53
C GLU A 110 13.85 7.36 -12.57
N TYR A 111 12.64 6.85 -12.30
CA TYR A 111 12.44 5.67 -11.46
C TYR A 111 13.11 4.43 -12.05
N TYR A 112 12.95 4.17 -13.35
CA TYR A 112 13.54 3.02 -14.04
C TYR A 112 15.07 3.02 -13.90
N TRP A 113 15.73 4.13 -14.25
CA TRP A 113 17.19 4.22 -14.22
C TRP A 113 17.74 4.17 -12.81
N LEU A 114 17.08 4.78 -11.83
CA LEU A 114 17.46 4.68 -10.43
C LEU A 114 17.53 3.21 -9.98
N ASN A 115 16.44 2.45 -10.19
CA ASN A 115 16.37 1.06 -9.75
C ASN A 115 17.21 0.11 -10.63
N LYS A 116 17.58 0.52 -11.84
CA LYS A 116 18.51 -0.21 -12.70
C LYS A 116 19.96 -0.09 -12.24
N HIS A 117 20.36 1.12 -11.81
CA HIS A 117 21.73 1.40 -11.39
C HIS A 117 22.00 1.02 -9.93
N ASP A 118 20.96 1.05 -9.09
CA ASP A 118 21.02 0.68 -7.67
C ASP A 118 19.87 -0.27 -7.33
N PRO A 119 19.96 -1.56 -7.75
CA PRO A 119 18.93 -2.57 -7.51
C PRO A 119 18.66 -2.79 -6.02
N ASN A 120 17.38 -2.94 -5.69
CA ASN A 120 16.97 -3.15 -4.30
C ASN A 120 17.22 -4.59 -3.85
N TYR A 121 17.79 -4.77 -2.66
CA TYR A 121 17.85 -6.04 -1.95
C TYR A 121 18.24 -5.84 -0.48
N SER A 122 17.75 -6.73 0.40
CA SER A 122 18.08 -6.75 1.81
C SER A 122 19.21 -7.73 2.10
N LEU A 123 20.14 -7.35 2.98
CA LEU A 123 21.19 -8.23 3.53
C LEU A 123 20.79 -8.82 4.88
N CYS A 124 19.95 -8.11 5.66
CA CYS A 124 19.39 -8.58 6.92
C CYS A 124 17.88 -8.40 6.91
N ARG A 125 17.14 -9.50 6.89
CA ARG A 125 15.67 -9.47 6.79
C ARG A 125 14.99 -9.37 8.17
N ALA A 126 15.64 -9.92 9.18
CA ALA A 126 15.14 -9.90 10.55
C ALA A 126 16.29 -9.98 11.56
N THR A 127 16.09 -9.38 12.72
CA THR A 127 17.03 -9.42 13.85
C THR A 127 16.42 -10.09 15.07
N VAL A 128 17.29 -10.58 15.94
CA VAL A 128 17.02 -11.11 17.28
C VAL A 128 18.09 -10.61 18.24
N LYS A 129 17.88 -10.73 19.55
CA LYS A 129 18.89 -10.50 20.57
C LYS A 129 19.68 -9.20 20.34
N CYS A 130 18.94 -8.09 20.29
CA CYS A 130 19.53 -6.75 20.14
C CYS A 130 20.43 -6.62 18.89
N GLY A 131 19.85 -6.82 17.71
CA GLY A 131 20.45 -6.52 16.43
C GLY A 131 21.24 -7.67 15.75
N GLN A 132 21.29 -8.86 16.34
CA GLN A 132 21.90 -10.01 15.68
C GLN A 132 21.05 -10.52 14.52
N ASP A 133 21.66 -10.94 13.43
CA ASP A 133 20.93 -11.55 12.31
C ASP A 133 20.16 -12.80 12.77
N ALA A 134 18.88 -12.85 12.46
CA ALA A 134 18.03 -13.99 12.79
C ALA A 134 18.29 -15.24 11.93
N HIS A 135 19.19 -15.16 10.94
CA HIS A 135 19.59 -16.25 10.04
C HIS A 135 18.40 -16.98 9.43
N THR A 136 17.53 -16.23 8.76
CA THR A 136 16.36 -16.78 8.06
C THR A 136 16.75 -17.61 6.83
N ASP A 137 18.00 -17.49 6.35
CA ASP A 137 18.65 -18.24 5.25
C ASP A 137 17.85 -18.20 3.94
N LYS A 138 17.03 -17.17 3.78
CA LYS A 138 16.08 -17.01 2.66
C LYS A 138 15.15 -18.21 2.47
N GLN A 139 14.89 -18.97 3.53
CA GLN A 139 13.99 -20.12 3.55
C GLN A 139 12.61 -19.71 4.02
N PHE A 140 11.56 -20.37 3.54
CA PHE A 140 10.19 -20.19 4.02
C PHE A 140 9.87 -21.05 5.23
N LYS A 141 10.55 -22.20 5.37
CA LYS A 141 10.34 -23.17 6.45
C LYS A 141 8.87 -23.55 6.63
N LEU A 142 8.18 -23.74 5.49
CA LEU A 142 6.78 -24.22 5.50
C LEU A 142 6.79 -25.73 5.83
N ASP A 143 6.03 -26.11 6.86
CA ASP A 143 5.70 -27.51 7.08
C ASP A 143 4.63 -27.96 6.07
N ARG A 144 4.34 -29.28 6.07
CA ARG A 144 3.37 -29.86 5.13
C ARG A 144 1.97 -29.27 5.28
N GLU A 145 1.51 -29.10 6.53
CA GLU A 145 0.16 -28.62 6.83
C GLU A 145 0.00 -27.17 6.37
N SER A 146 0.98 -26.32 6.66
CA SER A 146 1.03 -24.92 6.24
C SER A 146 1.07 -24.79 4.71
N ALA A 147 1.90 -25.57 4.01
CA ALA A 147 1.97 -25.56 2.55
C ALA A 147 0.65 -25.98 1.90
N MET A 148 -0.01 -27.01 2.44
CA MET A 148 -1.33 -27.46 1.96
C MET A 148 -2.42 -26.42 2.22
N ALA A 149 -2.41 -25.75 3.38
CA ALA A 149 -3.37 -24.72 3.72
C ALA A 149 -3.23 -23.49 2.81
N LEU A 150 -2.00 -23.03 2.51
CA LEU A 150 -1.74 -21.98 1.53
C LEU A 150 -2.23 -22.36 0.12
N SER A 151 -1.93 -23.59 -0.33
CA SER A 151 -2.41 -24.08 -1.62
C SER A 151 -3.94 -24.13 -1.68
N LYS A 152 -4.59 -24.57 -0.61
CA LYS A 152 -6.04 -24.56 -0.50
C LYS A 152 -6.60 -23.14 -0.53
N LEU A 153 -6.00 -22.20 0.20
CA LEU A 153 -6.41 -20.80 0.20
C LEU A 153 -6.30 -20.19 -1.22
N PHE A 154 -5.22 -20.49 -1.94
CA PHE A 154 -5.00 -20.02 -3.31
C PHE A 154 -6.12 -20.44 -4.26
N ILE A 155 -6.66 -21.66 -4.16
CA ILE A 155 -7.70 -22.18 -5.06
C ILE A 155 -9.13 -22.01 -4.53
N THR A 156 -9.34 -21.67 -3.25
CA THR A 156 -10.67 -21.51 -2.65
C THR A 156 -11.42 -20.34 -3.31
N PRO A 157 -12.68 -20.49 -3.74
CA PRO A 157 -13.47 -19.38 -4.27
C PRO A 157 -13.60 -18.22 -3.26
N GLU A 158 -13.54 -16.98 -3.74
CA GLU A 158 -13.60 -15.77 -2.88
C GLU A 158 -14.86 -15.73 -2.02
N SER A 159 -16.02 -16.13 -2.57
CA SER A 159 -17.29 -16.21 -1.84
C SER A 159 -17.27 -17.11 -0.60
N GLN A 160 -16.36 -18.09 -0.54
CA GLN A 160 -16.19 -18.96 0.62
C GLN A 160 -15.26 -18.37 1.70
N LEU A 161 -14.60 -17.25 1.38
CA LEU A 161 -13.65 -16.57 2.27
C LEU A 161 -14.23 -15.28 2.85
N GLU A 162 -15.41 -14.85 2.40
CA GLU A 162 -16.09 -13.68 2.92
C GLU A 162 -16.29 -13.74 4.43
N GLY A 163 -15.98 -12.66 5.12
CA GLY A 163 -16.09 -12.53 6.57
C GLY A 163 -15.11 -13.35 7.38
N LYS A 164 -14.25 -14.17 6.76
CA LYS A 164 -13.28 -15.02 7.47
C LYS A 164 -11.96 -14.31 7.73
N LYS A 165 -11.37 -14.60 8.89
CA LYS A 165 -10.00 -14.23 9.24
C LYS A 165 -9.01 -15.26 8.70
N ILE A 166 -7.77 -14.84 8.45
CA ILE A 166 -6.72 -15.79 8.03
C ILE A 166 -6.44 -16.85 9.11
N SER A 167 -6.59 -16.52 10.39
CA SER A 167 -6.47 -17.46 11.50
C SER A 167 -7.53 -18.57 11.51
N GLU A 168 -8.60 -18.45 10.75
CA GLU A 168 -9.64 -19.48 10.61
C GLU A 168 -9.37 -20.45 9.45
N VAL A 169 -8.40 -20.13 8.60
CA VAL A 169 -8.10 -20.89 7.37
C VAL A 169 -6.68 -21.43 7.32
N LEU A 170 -5.78 -20.94 8.18
CA LEU A 170 -4.40 -21.37 8.28
C LEU A 170 -4.14 -22.06 9.63
N PRO A 171 -3.30 -23.12 9.70
CA PRO A 171 -3.00 -23.85 10.92
C PRO A 171 -2.09 -23.05 11.86
N ASP A 172 -2.07 -23.43 13.15
CA ASP A 172 -1.24 -22.75 14.15
C ASP A 172 0.26 -22.82 13.83
N SER A 173 0.73 -23.93 13.23
CA SER A 173 2.13 -24.07 12.82
C SER A 173 2.57 -23.05 11.75
N PHE A 174 1.65 -22.49 11.00
CA PHE A 174 1.93 -21.48 9.99
C PHE A 174 2.55 -20.22 10.58
N TRP A 175 2.15 -19.84 11.79
CA TRP A 175 2.59 -18.58 12.42
C TRP A 175 4.06 -18.58 12.84
N ASP A 176 4.68 -19.76 12.94
CA ASP A 176 6.10 -19.92 13.29
C ASP A 176 7.02 -20.03 12.06
N THR A 177 6.44 -19.99 10.85
CA THR A 177 7.20 -20.10 9.60
C THR A 177 7.89 -18.77 9.25
N ASN A 178 9.02 -18.84 8.53
CA ASN A 178 9.62 -17.65 7.96
C ASN A 178 8.76 -17.06 6.83
N PHE A 179 7.94 -17.87 6.16
CA PHE A 179 6.98 -17.34 5.18
C PHE A 179 6.05 -16.33 5.83
N TRP A 180 5.46 -16.65 6.99
CA TRP A 180 4.61 -15.70 7.72
C TRP A 180 5.38 -14.46 8.15
N LEU A 181 6.60 -14.62 8.69
CA LEU A 181 7.45 -13.49 9.06
C LEU A 181 7.66 -12.53 7.88
N TYR A 182 7.99 -13.06 6.70
CA TYR A 182 8.19 -12.24 5.50
C TYR A 182 6.90 -11.60 5.02
N TRP A 183 5.83 -12.37 4.99
CA TRP A 183 4.52 -11.93 4.51
C TRP A 183 3.92 -10.83 5.38
N GLN A 184 3.88 -11.07 6.68
CA GLN A 184 3.32 -10.13 7.65
C GLN A 184 4.05 -8.80 7.61
N THR A 185 5.36 -8.79 7.57
CA THR A 185 6.14 -7.55 7.63
C THR A 185 6.26 -6.83 6.29
N MET A 186 6.09 -7.54 5.17
CA MET A 186 6.04 -6.92 3.85
C MET A 186 4.69 -6.24 3.58
N PHE A 187 3.60 -6.89 3.96
CA PHE A 187 2.25 -6.46 3.61
C PHE A 187 1.41 -5.98 4.81
N ALA A 188 1.97 -5.96 6.02
CA ALA A 188 1.28 -5.58 7.26
C ALA A 188 0.04 -6.43 7.60
N PHE A 189 -0.02 -7.69 7.14
CA PHE A 189 -1.08 -8.62 7.55
C PHE A 189 -0.94 -8.99 9.03
N GLN A 190 -2.07 -9.20 9.68
CA GLN A 190 -2.16 -9.73 11.04
C GLN A 190 -3.09 -10.95 11.05
N ARG A 191 -3.05 -11.75 12.13
CA ARG A 191 -3.85 -12.99 12.21
C ARG A 191 -5.37 -12.76 12.08
N TRP A 192 -5.84 -11.58 12.43
CA TRP A 192 -7.23 -11.17 12.29
C TRP A 192 -7.60 -10.72 10.87
N SER A 193 -6.63 -10.45 10.01
CA SER A 193 -6.86 -9.92 8.67
C SER A 193 -7.71 -10.85 7.81
N SER A 194 -8.39 -10.29 6.83
CA SER A 194 -9.27 -10.97 5.89
C SER A 194 -8.59 -12.09 5.11
N ALA A 195 -9.16 -13.28 5.15
CA ALA A 195 -8.71 -14.41 4.31
C ALA A 195 -8.95 -14.14 2.82
N LEU A 196 -9.99 -13.40 2.48
CA LEU A 196 -10.27 -12.94 1.11
C LEU A 196 -9.14 -12.07 0.58
N GLU A 197 -8.72 -11.06 1.35
CA GLU A 197 -7.64 -10.17 0.94
C GLU A 197 -6.30 -10.92 0.86
N MET A 198 -6.00 -11.83 1.80
CA MET A 198 -4.79 -12.64 1.72
C MET A 198 -4.76 -13.51 0.47
N LYS A 199 -5.89 -14.13 0.08
CA LYS A 199 -5.98 -14.87 -1.18
C LYS A 199 -5.70 -13.96 -2.37
N ARG A 200 -6.30 -12.78 -2.43
CA ARG A 200 -6.06 -11.80 -3.51
C ARG A 200 -4.58 -11.45 -3.62
N TYR A 201 -3.92 -11.22 -2.50
CA TYR A 201 -2.47 -10.97 -2.45
C TYR A 201 -1.64 -12.15 -2.95
N LEU A 202 -1.94 -13.36 -2.51
CA LEU A 202 -1.27 -14.57 -3.00
C LEU A 202 -1.41 -14.70 -4.53
N CYS A 203 -2.62 -14.48 -5.05
CA CYS A 203 -2.88 -14.53 -6.49
C CYS A 203 -2.20 -13.40 -7.27
N ARG A 204 -2.14 -12.20 -6.68
CA ARG A 204 -1.58 -11.01 -7.33
C ARG A 204 -0.05 -11.05 -7.39
N TYR A 205 0.59 -11.58 -6.36
CA TYR A 205 2.04 -11.51 -6.17
C TYR A 205 2.77 -12.85 -6.21
N VAL A 206 2.15 -13.90 -6.78
CA VAL A 206 2.81 -15.21 -6.89
C VAL A 206 4.14 -15.14 -7.67
N HIS A 207 4.27 -14.22 -8.62
CA HIS A 207 5.50 -13.97 -9.38
C HIS A 207 6.64 -13.34 -8.56
N HIS A 208 6.35 -12.82 -7.38
CA HIS A 208 7.33 -12.23 -6.47
C HIS A 208 7.74 -13.14 -5.32
N ILE A 209 7.33 -14.40 -5.38
CA ILE A 209 7.62 -15.36 -4.30
C ILE A 209 9.12 -15.50 -4.01
N ASP A 210 9.94 -15.41 -5.04
CA ASP A 210 11.40 -15.50 -4.94
C ASP A 210 12.03 -14.26 -4.28
N GLY A 211 11.42 -13.10 -4.44
CA GLY A 211 11.89 -11.84 -3.85
C GLY A 211 11.32 -11.53 -2.47
N LEU A 212 10.43 -12.37 -1.93
CA LEU A 212 9.84 -12.18 -0.59
C LEU A 212 10.89 -12.27 0.54
N PRO A 213 11.88 -13.18 0.50
CA PRO A 213 12.89 -13.29 1.56
C PRO A 213 13.90 -12.14 1.62
N ASP A 214 14.17 -11.44 0.51
CA ASP A 214 15.25 -10.45 0.42
C ASP A 214 14.84 -9.13 -0.25
N PHE A 215 13.56 -8.94 -0.52
CA PHE A 215 13.00 -7.73 -1.13
C PHE A 215 13.52 -7.39 -2.54
N THR A 216 14.14 -8.31 -3.25
CA THR A 216 14.58 -8.09 -4.65
C THR A 216 13.42 -7.77 -5.59
N ALA A 217 12.20 -8.13 -5.23
CA ALA A 217 10.98 -7.79 -5.94
C ALA A 217 10.60 -6.32 -5.85
N LEU A 218 11.00 -5.63 -4.78
CA LEU A 218 10.54 -4.27 -4.48
C LEU A 218 11.37 -3.20 -5.18
N ARG A 219 10.70 -2.09 -5.48
CA ARG A 219 11.30 -0.88 -6.06
C ARG A 219 10.86 0.34 -5.25
N PHE A 220 11.72 1.34 -5.23
CA PHE A 220 11.51 2.57 -4.47
C PHE A 220 11.81 3.79 -5.33
N THR A 221 11.20 4.91 -4.96
CA THR A 221 11.52 6.25 -5.51
C THR A 221 12.81 6.80 -4.89
N LYS A 222 13.32 7.88 -5.48
CA LYS A 222 14.53 8.57 -4.99
C LYS A 222 14.30 9.24 -3.64
N TYR A 223 13.22 9.99 -3.53
CA TYR A 223 12.74 10.65 -2.32
C TYR A 223 11.45 9.99 -1.83
N ASN A 224 10.80 10.56 -0.83
CA ASN A 224 9.46 10.17 -0.43
C ASN A 224 8.45 10.29 -1.59
N GLN A 225 7.28 9.66 -1.45
CA GLN A 225 6.31 9.58 -2.54
C GLN A 225 5.68 10.93 -2.88
N TYR A 226 5.57 11.84 -1.91
CA TYR A 226 5.06 13.17 -2.19
C TYR A 226 5.98 13.92 -3.18
N GLU A 227 7.27 13.97 -2.88
CA GLU A 227 8.24 14.70 -3.70
C GLU A 227 8.54 14.02 -5.04
N SER A 228 8.49 12.68 -5.08
CA SER A 228 8.84 11.91 -6.28
C SER A 228 7.65 11.65 -7.22
N MET A 229 6.42 11.65 -6.72
CA MET A 229 5.24 11.25 -7.48
C MET A 229 4.11 12.29 -7.43
N ILE A 230 3.70 12.66 -6.20
CA ILE A 230 2.53 13.56 -6.02
C ILE A 230 2.83 14.95 -6.57
N LEU A 231 3.91 15.55 -6.16
CA LEU A 231 4.27 16.91 -6.59
C LEU A 231 4.46 17.03 -8.11
N PRO A 232 5.15 16.10 -8.80
CA PRO A 232 5.19 16.09 -10.26
C PRO A 232 3.82 15.99 -10.91
N LEU A 233 2.95 15.11 -10.40
CA LEU A 233 1.61 14.91 -10.94
C LEU A 233 0.71 16.14 -10.72
N VAL A 234 0.77 16.77 -9.55
CA VAL A 234 0.07 18.04 -9.27
C VAL A 234 0.54 19.12 -10.23
N LYS A 235 1.85 19.29 -10.42
CA LYS A 235 2.40 20.28 -11.36
C LYS A 235 1.99 20.01 -12.81
N TYR A 236 1.93 18.74 -13.21
CA TYR A 236 1.42 18.36 -14.52
C TYR A 236 -0.03 18.82 -14.68
N LEU A 237 -0.90 18.52 -13.70
CA LEU A 237 -2.30 18.90 -13.71
C LEU A 237 -2.49 20.43 -13.73
N GLU A 238 -1.76 21.16 -12.90
CA GLU A 238 -1.77 22.63 -12.87
C GLU A 238 -1.37 23.22 -14.22
N SER A 239 -0.36 22.65 -14.90
CA SER A 239 0.07 23.09 -16.22
C SER A 239 -0.99 22.89 -17.30
N HIS A 240 -1.97 22.04 -17.07
CA HIS A 240 -3.14 21.81 -17.91
C HIS A 240 -4.39 22.59 -17.46
N GLY A 241 -4.25 23.46 -16.45
CA GLY A 241 -5.34 24.31 -15.96
C GLY A 241 -6.23 23.71 -14.87
N VAL A 242 -5.90 22.51 -14.39
CA VAL A 242 -6.63 21.88 -13.25
C VAL A 242 -6.31 22.65 -11.97
N LYS A 243 -7.32 22.86 -11.14
CA LYS A 243 -7.18 23.57 -9.86
C LYS A 243 -7.42 22.64 -8.68
N VAL A 244 -6.54 22.75 -7.68
CA VAL A 244 -6.77 22.16 -6.36
C VAL A 244 -7.37 23.23 -5.46
N GLU A 245 -8.54 22.95 -4.89
CA GLU A 245 -9.23 23.78 -3.92
C GLU A 245 -9.04 23.19 -2.52
N PHE A 246 -8.20 23.81 -1.72
CA PHE A 246 -7.92 23.42 -0.34
C PHE A 246 -8.96 23.94 0.66
N GLY A 247 -9.04 23.30 1.83
CA GLY A 247 -10.00 23.65 2.88
C GLY A 247 -11.43 23.24 2.57
N MET A 248 -11.64 22.34 1.61
CA MET A 248 -12.95 21.86 1.16
C MET A 248 -13.31 20.57 1.90
N ASP A 249 -13.94 20.68 3.06
CA ASP A 249 -14.35 19.52 3.87
C ASP A 249 -15.72 19.00 3.39
N VAL A 250 -15.72 18.09 2.42
CA VAL A 250 -16.95 17.52 1.83
C VAL A 250 -17.61 16.59 2.83
N LYS A 251 -18.88 16.85 3.14
CA LYS A 251 -19.71 16.12 4.11
C LYS A 251 -20.68 15.14 3.47
N ASN A 252 -21.15 15.42 2.27
CA ASN A 252 -22.11 14.57 1.57
C ASN A 252 -22.11 14.82 0.07
N VAL A 253 -22.49 13.80 -0.68
CA VAL A 253 -22.94 13.89 -2.08
C VAL A 253 -24.37 13.41 -2.10
N VAL A 254 -25.31 14.32 -2.43
CA VAL A 254 -26.73 14.00 -2.50
C VAL A 254 -27.04 13.31 -3.83
N ILE A 255 -27.63 12.13 -3.76
CA ILE A 255 -27.91 11.27 -4.91
C ILE A 255 -29.41 11.05 -5.06
N ASP A 256 -29.96 11.41 -6.21
CA ASP A 256 -31.33 11.14 -6.60
C ASP A 256 -31.46 9.77 -7.27
N HIS A 257 -32.53 9.07 -6.94
CA HIS A 257 -32.91 7.81 -7.58
C HIS A 257 -34.13 8.05 -8.49
N VAL A 258 -33.92 7.99 -9.80
CA VAL A 258 -34.94 8.21 -10.81
C VAL A 258 -35.09 6.95 -11.68
N GLY A 259 -36.10 6.12 -11.35
CA GLY A 259 -36.18 4.77 -11.92
C GLY A 259 -34.96 3.94 -11.56
N ASP A 260 -34.28 3.37 -12.54
CA ASP A 260 -33.04 2.60 -12.36
C ASP A 260 -31.78 3.48 -12.39
N LYS A 261 -31.93 4.79 -12.59
CA LYS A 261 -30.83 5.74 -12.62
C LYS A 261 -30.53 6.31 -11.24
N GLN A 262 -29.26 6.52 -10.96
CA GLN A 262 -28.73 7.17 -9.77
C GLN A 262 -27.91 8.38 -10.23
N ILE A 263 -28.26 9.58 -9.75
CA ILE A 263 -27.73 10.84 -10.26
C ILE A 263 -27.27 11.70 -9.08
N ALA A 264 -25.97 12.03 -9.02
CA ALA A 264 -25.46 13.01 -8.07
C ALA A 264 -25.99 14.41 -8.44
N ARG A 265 -26.61 15.09 -7.46
CA ARG A 265 -27.26 16.38 -7.65
C ARG A 265 -26.64 17.52 -6.87
N LYS A 266 -25.91 17.22 -5.79
CA LYS A 266 -25.35 18.25 -4.93
C LYS A 266 -24.15 17.72 -4.16
N ILE A 267 -23.10 18.52 -4.02
CA ILE A 267 -21.99 18.30 -3.10
C ILE A 267 -22.18 19.27 -1.93
N VAL A 268 -22.23 18.73 -0.70
CA VAL A 268 -22.33 19.52 0.53
C VAL A 268 -20.95 19.51 1.21
N TYR A 269 -20.43 20.67 1.54
CA TYR A 269 -19.11 20.81 2.15
C TYR A 269 -19.07 21.94 3.19
N VAL A 270 -18.07 21.89 4.06
CA VAL A 270 -17.77 22.97 5.01
C VAL A 270 -16.46 23.64 4.56
N LYS A 271 -16.48 24.96 4.47
CA LYS A 271 -15.31 25.79 4.22
C LYS A 271 -15.33 26.99 5.16
N ASP A 272 -14.22 27.26 5.82
CA ASP A 272 -14.07 28.33 6.81
C ASP A 272 -15.16 28.28 7.91
N GLY A 273 -15.55 27.06 8.33
CA GLY A 273 -16.58 26.82 9.33
C GLY A 273 -18.03 27.03 8.87
N GLN A 274 -18.25 27.30 7.58
CA GLN A 274 -19.58 27.51 7.01
C GLN A 274 -19.95 26.37 6.06
N GLU A 275 -21.15 25.82 6.22
CA GLU A 275 -21.71 24.87 5.29
C GLU A 275 -22.11 25.56 3.98
N GLN A 276 -21.67 24.98 2.88
CA GLN A 276 -21.92 25.43 1.51
C GLN A 276 -22.27 24.23 0.62
N SER A 277 -22.73 24.50 -0.59
CA SER A 277 -23.01 23.43 -1.54
C SER A 277 -22.70 23.84 -2.99
N ILE A 278 -22.42 22.82 -3.80
CA ILE A 278 -22.32 22.90 -5.25
C ILE A 278 -23.51 22.14 -5.81
N ASP A 279 -24.41 22.83 -6.51
CA ASP A 279 -25.49 22.19 -7.25
C ASP A 279 -24.95 21.63 -8.57
N LEU A 280 -25.32 20.39 -8.89
CA LEU A 280 -24.83 19.64 -10.04
C LEU A 280 -25.94 19.46 -11.08
N VAL A 281 -25.57 19.56 -12.34
CA VAL A 281 -26.37 19.08 -13.46
C VAL A 281 -25.98 17.64 -13.82
N GLU A 282 -26.83 16.95 -14.62
CA GLU A 282 -26.61 15.54 -14.98
C GLU A 282 -25.31 15.34 -15.78
N ASP A 283 -24.84 16.36 -16.46
CA ASP A 283 -23.58 16.36 -17.20
C ASP A 283 -22.34 16.57 -16.31
N ASP A 284 -22.48 17.05 -15.08
CA ASP A 284 -21.37 17.18 -14.14
C ASP A 284 -21.00 15.82 -13.57
N LEU A 285 -19.70 15.54 -13.50
CA LEU A 285 -19.15 14.27 -13.00
C LEU A 285 -18.65 14.43 -11.57
N VAL A 286 -18.88 13.42 -10.72
CA VAL A 286 -18.38 13.40 -9.34
C VAL A 286 -17.57 12.13 -9.08
N PHE A 287 -16.34 12.30 -8.59
CA PHE A 287 -15.46 11.22 -8.20
C PHE A 287 -15.25 11.27 -6.69
N ILE A 288 -15.60 10.20 -5.99
CA ILE A 288 -15.72 10.19 -4.54
C ILE A 288 -14.65 9.28 -3.95
N THR A 289 -13.67 9.84 -3.24
CA THR A 289 -12.81 9.03 -2.38
C THR A 289 -13.57 8.70 -1.11
N ASN A 290 -14.03 7.45 -0.99
CA ASN A 290 -14.78 6.96 0.15
C ASN A 290 -13.87 6.25 1.15
N GLY A 291 -13.75 6.77 2.35
CA GLY A 291 -12.84 6.24 3.37
C GLY A 291 -11.35 6.57 3.11
N CYS A 292 -10.57 6.63 4.17
CA CYS A 292 -9.13 6.89 4.09
C CYS A 292 -8.40 6.16 5.22
N CYS A 293 -7.36 5.39 4.88
CA CYS A 293 -6.58 4.66 5.88
C CYS A 293 -5.73 5.57 6.80
N THR A 294 -5.48 6.81 6.41
CA THR A 294 -4.78 7.80 7.24
C THR A 294 -5.70 8.85 7.85
N ASP A 295 -7.02 8.61 7.80
CA ASP A 295 -8.00 9.48 8.48
C ASP A 295 -7.73 9.55 9.98
N THR A 296 -7.96 10.71 10.57
CA THR A 296 -7.76 10.99 12.01
C THR A 296 -6.37 10.62 12.54
N SER A 297 -5.32 10.66 11.71
CA SER A 297 -3.94 10.45 12.15
C SER A 297 -3.54 11.48 13.20
N CYS A 298 -2.97 11.02 14.32
CA CYS A 298 -2.50 11.85 15.41
C CYS A 298 -0.97 11.90 15.41
N TYR A 299 -0.42 13.08 15.64
CA TYR A 299 1.03 13.32 15.57
C TYR A 299 1.59 13.68 16.93
N GLY A 300 2.76 13.13 17.23
CA GLY A 300 3.59 13.48 18.38
C GLY A 300 4.98 13.94 17.92
N ASP A 301 5.82 14.26 18.89
CA ASP A 301 7.19 14.71 18.65
C ASP A 301 8.15 14.09 19.68
N GLN A 302 9.40 14.55 19.72
CA GLN A 302 10.44 14.04 20.62
C GLN A 302 9.96 13.92 22.06
N THR A 303 9.21 14.90 22.56
CA THR A 303 8.86 15.05 23.98
C THR A 303 7.37 14.83 24.28
N HIS A 304 6.54 14.71 23.25
CA HIS A 304 5.10 14.56 23.40
C HIS A 304 4.58 13.34 22.65
N ALA A 305 3.82 12.50 23.34
CA ALA A 305 3.05 11.44 22.70
C ALA A 305 1.93 12.02 21.83
N PRO A 306 1.43 11.30 20.81
CA PRO A 306 0.26 11.75 20.07
C PRO A 306 -0.96 11.81 20.99
N ASP A 307 -1.77 12.87 20.85
CA ASP A 307 -3.03 12.99 21.57
C ASP A 307 -4.10 12.09 20.94
N LEU A 308 -4.51 11.05 21.65
CA LEU A 308 -5.51 10.09 21.22
C LEU A 308 -6.91 10.39 21.78
N SER A 309 -7.09 11.45 22.54
CA SER A 309 -8.37 11.76 23.20
C SER A 309 -9.52 11.99 22.23
N GLY A 310 -9.22 12.41 20.99
CA GLY A 310 -10.18 12.60 19.90
C GLY A 310 -10.50 11.34 19.09
N ILE A 311 -9.85 10.21 19.35
CA ILE A 311 -10.08 8.99 18.60
C ILE A 311 -11.36 8.31 19.10
N VAL A 312 -12.36 8.25 18.23
CA VAL A 312 -13.61 7.55 18.50
C VAL A 312 -13.76 6.43 17.46
N ASN A 313 -14.01 5.22 17.96
CA ASN A 313 -14.17 4.05 17.10
C ASN A 313 -15.28 4.27 16.06
N GLY A 314 -14.96 4.05 14.81
CA GLY A 314 -15.90 4.24 13.71
C GLY A 314 -16.13 5.69 13.31
N CYS A 315 -15.43 6.66 13.84
CA CYS A 315 -15.58 8.08 13.50
C CYS A 315 -14.35 8.57 12.73
N GLY A 316 -14.60 9.50 11.82
CA GLY A 316 -13.61 10.14 10.96
C GLY A 316 -14.30 10.76 9.75
N GLU A 317 -13.68 11.76 9.19
CA GLU A 317 -14.37 12.63 8.22
C GLU A 317 -14.62 11.93 6.89
N SER A 318 -13.69 11.14 6.41
CA SER A 318 -13.87 10.32 5.21
C SER A 318 -14.87 9.17 5.45
N TRP A 319 -14.89 8.61 6.66
CA TRP A 319 -15.88 7.59 7.06
C TRP A 319 -17.28 8.16 7.19
N ASP A 320 -17.42 9.36 7.73
CA ASP A 320 -18.71 10.06 7.86
C ASP A 320 -19.26 10.47 6.49
N LEU A 321 -18.41 10.95 5.57
CA LEU A 321 -18.78 11.18 4.18
C LEU A 321 -19.34 9.90 3.56
N TRP A 322 -18.63 8.79 3.70
CA TRP A 322 -19.09 7.52 3.14
C TRP A 322 -20.38 7.03 3.78
N ARG A 323 -20.55 7.16 5.10
CA ARG A 323 -21.82 6.83 5.77
C ARG A 323 -22.99 7.66 5.27
N ASN A 324 -22.80 8.97 5.10
CA ASN A 324 -23.83 9.86 4.60
C ASN A 324 -24.26 9.46 3.18
N ILE A 325 -23.34 9.03 2.35
CA ILE A 325 -23.65 8.52 1.01
C ILE A 325 -24.29 7.13 1.09
N ALA A 326 -23.72 6.21 1.88
CA ALA A 326 -24.23 4.84 2.02
C ALA A 326 -25.67 4.79 2.58
N ALA A 327 -26.04 5.75 3.43
CA ALA A 327 -27.39 5.88 3.95
C ALA A 327 -28.45 6.20 2.87
N GLN A 328 -28.05 6.64 1.69
CA GLN A 328 -28.95 6.94 0.56
C GLN A 328 -29.15 5.72 -0.35
N ALA A 329 -28.38 4.63 -0.15
CA ALA A 329 -28.50 3.41 -0.94
C ALA A 329 -29.84 2.70 -0.70
N LYS A 330 -30.44 2.18 -1.77
CA LYS A 330 -31.67 1.38 -1.68
C LYS A 330 -31.42 -0.09 -1.35
N ASN A 331 -30.32 -0.65 -1.85
CA ASN A 331 -29.97 -2.06 -1.75
C ASN A 331 -28.52 -2.29 -1.28
N GLY A 332 -27.88 -1.29 -0.62
CA GLY A 332 -26.50 -1.37 -0.16
C GLY A 332 -25.45 -1.17 -1.26
N GLU A 333 -25.85 -0.63 -2.41
CA GLU A 333 -25.00 -0.44 -3.59
C GLU A 333 -23.82 0.52 -3.37
N TYR A 334 -23.88 1.33 -2.29
CA TYR A 334 -22.80 2.25 -1.91
C TYR A 334 -21.89 1.69 -0.80
N GLY A 335 -21.98 0.37 -0.55
CA GLY A 335 -21.12 -0.35 0.39
C GLY A 335 -21.47 -0.14 1.86
N ASN A 336 -20.57 -0.62 2.72
CA ASN A 336 -20.74 -0.62 4.18
C ASN A 336 -19.46 -0.14 4.88
N PRO A 337 -19.33 1.15 5.19
CA PRO A 337 -18.14 1.69 5.85
C PRO A 337 -17.84 1.07 7.21
N ASP A 338 -18.89 0.64 7.97
CA ASP A 338 -18.71 0.07 9.29
C ASP A 338 -17.99 -1.29 9.28
N ALA A 339 -17.99 -2.00 8.15
CA ALA A 339 -17.17 -3.20 7.97
C ALA A 339 -15.66 -2.92 8.10
N PHE A 340 -15.23 -1.68 7.91
CA PHE A 340 -13.82 -1.30 7.88
C PHE A 340 -13.37 -0.45 9.07
N CYS A 341 -14.18 0.48 9.54
CA CYS A 341 -13.79 1.50 10.51
C CYS A 341 -14.27 1.26 11.94
N SER A 342 -15.00 0.17 12.22
CA SER A 342 -15.61 -0.05 13.54
C SER A 342 -14.70 -0.73 14.58
N ASP A 343 -13.45 -1.04 14.23
CA ASP A 343 -12.49 -1.69 15.14
C ASP A 343 -11.11 -1.03 15.07
N VAL A 344 -11.01 0.16 15.66
CA VAL A 344 -9.75 0.93 15.74
C VAL A 344 -8.67 0.14 16.50
N GLU A 345 -9.05 -0.67 17.49
CA GLU A 345 -8.08 -1.43 18.28
C GLU A 345 -7.35 -2.48 17.41
N ALA A 346 -8.00 -3.07 16.43
CA ALA A 346 -7.39 -3.98 15.49
C ALA A 346 -6.66 -3.27 14.34
N THR A 347 -7.24 -2.17 13.82
CA THR A 347 -6.78 -1.56 12.56
C THR A 347 -5.67 -0.54 12.70
N ASN A 348 -5.35 -0.12 13.92
CA ASN A 348 -4.31 0.87 14.15
C ASN A 348 -2.89 0.29 14.03
N TRP A 349 -1.96 1.15 13.72
CA TRP A 349 -0.55 1.00 14.04
C TRP A 349 0.07 2.37 14.33
N MET A 350 1.33 2.37 14.76
CA MET A 350 2.08 3.59 15.03
C MET A 350 3.41 3.59 14.28
N SER A 351 3.71 4.71 13.65
CA SER A 351 4.99 4.99 13.01
C SER A 351 5.78 6.02 13.79
N ALA A 352 7.10 5.92 13.72
CA ALA A 352 8.01 6.96 14.18
C ALA A 352 9.09 7.21 13.13
N THR A 353 9.56 8.44 13.04
CA THR A 353 10.69 8.81 12.18
C THR A 353 11.82 9.31 13.07
N VAL A 354 12.84 8.48 13.24
CA VAL A 354 14.05 8.82 13.98
C VAL A 354 15.01 9.54 13.05
N GLN A 355 15.49 10.70 13.46
CA GLN A 355 16.46 11.52 12.76
C GLN A 355 17.74 11.55 13.56
N THR A 356 18.86 11.17 12.98
CA THR A 356 20.16 11.17 13.66
C THR A 356 21.32 11.50 12.74
N LYS A 357 22.41 12.01 13.30
CA LYS A 357 23.73 12.18 12.68
C LYS A 357 24.82 11.47 13.49
N ASP A 358 24.44 10.79 14.55
CA ASP A 358 25.38 10.20 15.50
C ASP A 358 26.14 9.02 14.91
N GLU A 359 27.46 9.06 15.01
CA GLU A 359 28.36 8.04 14.44
C GLU A 359 28.26 6.69 15.17
N LYS A 360 27.90 6.66 16.46
CA LYS A 360 27.72 5.39 17.17
C LYS A 360 26.46 4.68 16.67
N ILE A 361 25.34 5.41 16.58
CA ILE A 361 24.07 4.88 16.06
C ILE A 361 24.25 4.41 14.63
N ILE A 362 24.92 5.19 13.77
CA ILE A 362 25.19 4.83 12.37
C ILE A 362 26.02 3.55 12.29
N ARG A 363 26.99 3.32 13.20
CA ARG A 363 27.75 2.06 13.24
C ARG A 363 26.85 0.86 13.54
N HIS A 364 25.96 0.95 14.53
CA HIS A 364 25.00 -0.13 14.82
C HIS A 364 24.12 -0.44 13.60
N ILE A 365 23.66 0.59 12.88
CA ILE A 365 22.92 0.43 11.63
C ILE A 365 23.78 -0.31 10.59
N MET A 366 25.05 0.11 10.41
CA MET A 366 25.97 -0.50 9.44
C MET A 366 26.31 -1.95 9.79
N ASP A 367 26.45 -2.28 11.07
CA ASP A 367 26.69 -3.65 11.53
C ASP A 367 25.54 -4.59 11.13
N ILE A 368 24.30 -4.11 11.16
CA ILE A 368 23.10 -4.87 10.73
C ILE A 368 22.96 -4.88 9.21
N CYS A 369 23.02 -3.72 8.57
CA CYS A 369 22.70 -3.56 7.15
C CYS A 369 23.90 -3.81 6.22
N GLN A 370 25.13 -3.81 6.77
CA GLN A 370 26.40 -3.91 6.02
C GLN A 370 26.57 -2.82 4.94
N ARG A 371 25.93 -1.66 5.16
CA ARG A 371 25.93 -0.51 4.24
C ARG A 371 25.87 0.79 5.02
N ASP A 372 26.59 1.82 4.52
CA ASP A 372 26.48 3.17 5.06
C ASP A 372 25.17 3.83 4.58
N PRO A 373 24.26 4.21 5.47
CA PRO A 373 23.01 4.83 5.08
C PRO A 373 23.19 6.21 4.40
N ARG A 374 24.34 6.86 4.61
CA ARG A 374 24.66 8.17 4.00
C ARG A 374 25.17 8.07 2.56
N ALA A 375 25.38 6.87 2.05
CA ALA A 375 25.90 6.65 0.69
C ALA A 375 24.91 7.01 -0.44
N GLY A 376 23.68 7.41 -0.14
CA GLY A 376 22.64 7.72 -1.13
C GLY A 376 22.15 6.50 -1.93
N LYS A 377 22.43 5.30 -1.44
CA LYS A 377 22.10 4.02 -2.08
C LYS A 377 21.14 3.20 -1.21
N VAL A 378 20.71 2.06 -1.73
CA VAL A 378 19.94 1.07 -0.96
C VAL A 378 20.65 0.76 0.35
N THR A 379 19.95 0.91 1.48
CA THR A 379 20.47 0.64 2.83
C THR A 379 19.90 -0.65 3.37
N THR A 380 18.68 -0.66 3.92
CA THR A 380 18.05 -1.89 4.43
C THR A 380 17.48 -2.76 3.29
N GLY A 381 17.15 -2.15 2.18
CA GLY A 381 16.49 -2.81 1.06
C GLY A 381 15.01 -3.14 1.30
N GLY A 382 14.46 -2.67 2.39
CA GLY A 382 13.10 -2.91 2.87
C GLY A 382 13.09 -3.05 4.39
N ILE A 383 12.10 -3.72 4.92
CA ILE A 383 11.84 -3.83 6.36
C ILE A 383 12.83 -4.79 7.04
N VAL A 384 13.46 -4.34 8.10
CA VAL A 384 14.17 -5.17 9.09
C VAL A 384 13.23 -5.45 10.25
N THR A 385 12.81 -6.67 10.41
CA THR A 385 11.87 -7.09 11.46
C THR A 385 12.62 -7.46 12.72
N VAL A 386 12.23 -6.92 13.87
CA VAL A 386 12.70 -7.35 15.18
C VAL A 386 11.87 -8.56 15.62
N LYS A 387 12.37 -9.77 15.34
CA LYS A 387 11.61 -11.02 15.50
C LYS A 387 11.21 -11.31 16.95
N ASP A 388 12.06 -10.99 17.92
CA ASP A 388 11.79 -11.19 19.33
C ASP A 388 10.91 -10.12 19.98
N SER A 389 10.49 -9.10 19.24
CA SER A 389 9.48 -8.11 19.66
C SER A 389 8.03 -8.48 19.33
N THR A 390 7.78 -9.67 18.74
CA THR A 390 6.46 -10.07 18.23
C THR A 390 5.37 -10.12 19.31
N ASP A 391 5.73 -10.42 20.55
CA ASP A 391 4.80 -10.43 21.68
C ASP A 391 4.64 -9.05 22.37
N ASN A 392 5.43 -8.08 21.96
CA ASN A 392 5.46 -6.70 22.44
C ASN A 392 4.88 -5.74 21.38
N TRP A 393 5.69 -4.79 20.88
CA TRP A 393 5.25 -3.84 19.86
C TRP A 393 5.18 -4.42 18.45
N TYR A 394 5.74 -5.58 18.21
CA TYR A 394 5.99 -6.13 16.88
C TYR A 394 6.70 -5.11 15.99
N LEU A 395 7.85 -4.70 16.47
CA LEU A 395 8.62 -3.59 15.93
C LEU A 395 9.36 -4.00 14.66
N SER A 396 9.34 -3.10 13.70
CA SER A 396 10.15 -3.19 12.49
C SER A 396 10.68 -1.81 12.11
N TRP A 397 11.74 -1.77 11.32
CA TRP A 397 12.32 -0.51 10.88
C TRP A 397 12.91 -0.62 9.48
N THR A 398 13.09 0.52 8.80
CA THR A 398 13.72 0.59 7.48
C THR A 398 14.42 1.92 7.26
N ILE A 399 15.44 1.89 6.44
CA ILE A 399 16.13 3.08 5.92
C ILE A 399 16.11 2.98 4.40
N ASN A 400 15.36 3.88 3.78
CA ASN A 400 15.36 4.06 2.33
C ASN A 400 16.61 4.82 1.88
N ARG A 401 16.80 5.04 0.57
CA ARG A 401 17.87 5.89 0.06
C ARG A 401 17.81 7.26 0.70
N GLN A 402 18.97 7.77 1.15
CA GLN A 402 19.06 9.10 1.73
C GLN A 402 19.63 10.10 0.69
N PRO A 403 19.19 11.35 0.72
CA PRO A 403 18.16 11.90 1.59
C PRO A 403 16.76 11.41 1.20
N GLN A 404 15.90 11.13 2.20
CA GLN A 404 14.51 10.73 1.98
C GLN A 404 13.59 11.94 1.69
N PHE A 405 13.98 13.11 2.17
CA PHE A 405 13.33 14.39 1.89
C PHE A 405 14.35 15.36 1.30
N LYS A 406 13.97 16.16 0.29
CA LYS A 406 14.85 17.17 -0.30
C LYS A 406 15.33 18.23 0.70
N ALA A 407 14.51 18.51 1.70
CA ALA A 407 14.85 19.44 2.77
C ALA A 407 15.73 18.84 3.87
N GLN A 408 16.03 17.56 3.81
CA GLN A 408 16.88 16.86 4.77
C GLN A 408 18.35 17.24 4.55
N ASP A 409 19.07 17.53 5.63
CA ASP A 409 20.51 17.71 5.59
C ASP A 409 21.19 16.41 5.11
N LYS A 410 22.22 16.55 4.28
CA LYS A 410 22.92 15.41 3.67
C LYS A 410 23.52 14.41 4.66
N ASP A 411 23.90 14.88 5.87
CA ASP A 411 24.52 14.04 6.91
C ASP A 411 23.49 13.43 7.87
N THR A 412 22.22 13.83 7.74
CA THR A 412 21.12 13.27 8.53
C THR A 412 20.64 11.94 7.95
N VAL A 413 20.45 10.94 8.80
CA VAL A 413 19.81 9.68 8.46
C VAL A 413 18.41 9.67 9.05
N LEU A 414 17.41 9.34 8.22
CA LEU A 414 16.04 9.12 8.65
C LEU A 414 15.75 7.62 8.69
N VAL A 415 15.29 7.17 9.83
CA VAL A 415 14.87 5.78 10.05
C VAL A 415 13.36 5.77 10.27
N TRP A 416 12.64 5.01 9.45
CA TRP A 416 11.24 4.72 9.72
C TRP A 416 11.13 3.51 10.62
N VAL A 417 10.50 3.71 11.78
CA VAL A 417 10.22 2.67 12.77
C VAL A 417 8.71 2.51 12.86
N TYR A 418 8.19 1.29 12.94
CA TYR A 418 6.76 1.10 13.18
C TYR A 418 6.48 -0.13 14.03
N GLY A 419 5.36 -0.09 14.76
CA GLY A 419 4.84 -1.21 15.53
C GLY A 419 3.43 -1.57 15.12
N LEU A 420 3.17 -2.87 14.95
CA LEU A 420 1.86 -3.41 14.60
C LEU A 420 0.97 -3.67 15.82
N THR A 421 1.56 -3.66 17.03
CA THR A 421 0.85 -3.89 18.30
C THR A 421 1.12 -2.70 19.22
N THR A 422 0.21 -1.74 19.24
CA THR A 422 0.44 -0.44 19.89
C THR A 422 -0.01 -0.39 21.35
N ASN A 423 -0.77 -1.39 21.82
CA ASN A 423 -1.40 -1.46 23.14
C ASN A 423 -0.62 -2.31 24.17
N LYS A 424 0.53 -2.86 23.78
CA LYS A 424 1.37 -3.68 24.65
C LYS A 424 2.63 -2.92 25.09
N PRO A 425 3.24 -3.27 26.24
CA PRO A 425 4.53 -2.71 26.64
C PRO A 425 5.66 -3.17 25.70
N GLY A 426 6.66 -2.30 25.52
CA GLY A 426 7.91 -2.66 24.86
C GLY A 426 8.80 -3.58 25.69
N GLN A 427 9.92 -4.02 25.11
CA GLN A 427 10.92 -4.84 25.82
C GLN A 427 11.84 -3.99 26.69
N PHE A 428 12.25 -2.83 26.24
CA PHE A 428 13.03 -1.85 26.98
C PHE A 428 12.10 -0.82 27.64
N VAL A 429 11.27 -0.14 26.86
CA VAL A 429 10.27 0.81 27.32
C VAL A 429 9.02 0.05 27.80
N LYS A 430 8.81 0.02 29.12
CA LYS A 430 7.70 -0.74 29.76
C LYS A 430 6.35 -0.01 29.67
N LYS A 431 6.03 0.53 28.48
CA LYS A 431 4.86 1.36 28.20
C LYS A 431 4.25 0.95 26.85
N ALA A 432 2.95 1.15 26.67
CA ALA A 432 2.28 0.89 25.39
C ALA A 432 2.80 1.88 24.32
N MET A 433 3.10 1.39 23.12
CA MET A 433 3.73 2.21 22.08
C MET A 433 2.93 3.49 21.77
N ARG A 434 1.60 3.39 21.73
CA ARG A 434 0.70 4.52 21.45
C ARG A 434 0.71 5.63 22.49
N GLU A 435 1.25 5.36 23.66
CA GLU A 435 1.36 6.31 24.78
C GLU A 435 2.78 6.91 24.88
N CYS A 436 3.70 6.46 24.02
CA CYS A 436 5.09 6.84 24.06
C CYS A 436 5.35 8.17 23.34
N THR A 437 6.29 8.94 23.88
CA THR A 437 6.92 10.07 23.18
C THR A 437 7.84 9.56 22.07
N GLY A 438 8.30 10.45 21.20
CA GLY A 438 9.29 10.10 20.19
C GLY A 438 10.58 9.59 20.81
N GLU A 439 11.05 10.21 21.89
CA GLU A 439 12.24 9.77 22.64
C GLU A 439 12.08 8.33 23.15
N GLU A 440 10.95 8.00 23.78
CA GLU A 440 10.70 6.64 24.29
C GLU A 440 10.69 5.60 23.15
N ILE A 441 10.10 5.92 22.00
CA ILE A 441 10.15 5.00 20.84
C ILE A 441 11.57 4.88 20.29
N CYS A 442 12.34 5.95 20.28
CA CYS A 442 13.75 5.93 19.92
C CYS A 442 14.55 5.01 20.86
N GLN A 443 14.33 5.09 22.19
CA GLN A 443 14.97 4.23 23.18
C GLN A 443 14.72 2.74 22.90
N GLU A 444 13.48 2.35 22.63
CA GLU A 444 13.13 0.97 22.28
C GLU A 444 13.84 0.52 21.00
N TRP A 445 13.87 1.38 19.98
CA TRP A 445 14.56 1.07 18.73
C TRP A 445 16.08 0.93 18.93
N LEU A 446 16.72 1.84 19.70
CA LEU A 446 18.16 1.78 20.02
C LEU A 446 18.52 0.48 20.74
N TYR A 447 17.69 0.04 21.68
CA TYR A 447 17.82 -1.27 22.33
C TYR A 447 17.86 -2.40 21.31
N HIS A 448 16.94 -2.39 20.36
CA HIS A 448 16.82 -3.45 19.35
C HIS A 448 17.89 -3.44 18.27
N ILE A 449 18.62 -2.35 18.10
CA ILE A 449 19.80 -2.33 17.19
C ILE A 449 21.12 -2.60 17.94
N GLY A 450 21.08 -2.87 19.25
CA GLY A 450 22.22 -3.33 20.04
C GLY A 450 23.03 -2.21 20.69
N VAL A 451 22.45 -1.04 20.90
CA VAL A 451 23.08 0.02 21.72
C VAL A 451 23.10 -0.47 23.18
N PRO A 452 24.23 -0.31 23.92
CA PRO A 452 24.27 -0.63 25.35
C PRO A 452 23.20 0.10 26.15
N GLU A 453 22.52 -0.62 27.06
CA GLU A 453 21.36 -0.09 27.78
C GLU A 453 21.66 1.21 28.55
N GLU A 454 22.88 1.33 29.11
CA GLU A 454 23.32 2.52 29.83
C GLU A 454 23.53 3.76 28.95
N GLU A 455 23.73 3.59 27.64
CA GLU A 455 23.91 4.70 26.67
C GLU A 455 22.59 5.14 26.02
N ILE A 456 21.55 4.29 26.05
CA ILE A 456 20.29 4.51 25.33
C ILE A 456 19.61 5.84 25.71
N PRO A 457 19.40 6.18 26.99
CA PRO A 457 18.69 7.41 27.36
C PRO A 457 19.42 8.67 26.85
N GLU A 458 20.73 8.74 27.04
CA GLU A 458 21.54 9.89 26.59
C GLU A 458 21.50 10.05 25.06
N LEU A 459 21.65 8.95 24.32
CA LEU A 459 21.63 8.99 22.87
C LEU A 459 20.23 9.34 22.31
N ALA A 460 19.16 8.83 22.90
CA ALA A 460 17.81 9.15 22.47
C ALA A 460 17.47 10.64 22.71
N GLU A 461 17.91 11.21 23.84
CA GLU A 461 17.66 12.61 24.20
C GLU A 461 18.53 13.59 23.37
N SER A 462 19.84 13.32 23.26
CA SER A 462 20.80 14.30 22.77
C SER A 462 21.20 14.12 21.30
N ALA A 463 21.13 12.90 20.77
CA ALA A 463 21.63 12.54 19.43
C ALA A 463 20.52 12.22 18.41
N CYS A 464 19.27 12.16 18.86
CA CYS A 464 18.12 11.86 18.02
C CYS A 464 17.04 12.94 18.12
N ASN A 465 16.26 13.08 17.03
CA ASN A 465 14.99 13.79 17.05
C ASN A 465 13.94 12.88 16.41
N THR A 466 12.90 12.53 17.16
CA THR A 466 11.93 11.53 16.74
C THR A 466 10.52 12.10 16.72
N THR A 467 9.90 12.05 15.55
CA THR A 467 8.48 12.38 15.36
C THR A 467 7.66 11.11 15.31
N THR A 468 6.41 11.17 15.76
CA THR A 468 5.53 10.00 15.82
C THR A 468 4.20 10.27 15.12
N CYS A 469 3.58 9.20 14.61
CA CYS A 469 2.28 9.25 13.97
C CYS A 469 1.48 7.99 14.31
N TYR A 470 0.41 8.17 15.09
CA TYR A 470 -0.57 7.12 15.34
C TYR A 470 -1.66 7.18 14.26
N MET A 471 -1.97 6.05 13.65
CA MET A 471 -2.92 5.93 12.54
C MET A 471 -4.01 4.92 12.90
N PRO A 472 -5.22 5.36 13.29
CA PRO A 472 -6.27 4.47 13.79
C PRO A 472 -6.80 3.50 12.74
N TYR A 473 -6.82 3.90 11.46
CA TYR A 473 -7.44 3.13 10.38
C TYR A 473 -6.47 2.59 9.34
N ILE A 474 -5.18 2.56 9.65
CA ILE A 474 -4.15 2.23 8.64
C ILE A 474 -4.32 0.83 8.03
N ASN A 475 -4.84 -0.14 8.79
CA ASN A 475 -5.14 -1.49 8.35
C ASN A 475 -6.64 -1.76 8.15
N ALA A 476 -7.49 -0.73 8.14
CA ALA A 476 -8.94 -0.88 7.99
C ALA A 476 -9.34 -1.70 6.76
N PHE A 477 -8.61 -1.56 5.65
CA PHE A 477 -8.86 -2.29 4.41
C PHE A 477 -8.62 -3.81 4.51
N PHE A 478 -7.94 -4.30 5.55
CA PHE A 478 -7.75 -5.73 5.81
C PHE A 478 -8.83 -6.35 6.71
N GLN A 479 -9.84 -5.61 7.13
CA GLN A 479 -10.95 -6.17 7.90
C GLN A 479 -11.66 -7.30 7.13
N PRO A 480 -12.05 -8.39 7.82
CA PRO A 480 -12.91 -9.41 7.24
C PRO A 480 -14.21 -8.78 6.72
N ARG A 481 -14.54 -9.01 5.47
CA ARG A 481 -15.65 -8.36 4.79
C ARG A 481 -16.33 -9.27 3.78
N LYS A 482 -17.49 -8.83 3.30
CA LYS A 482 -18.13 -9.32 2.07
C LYS A 482 -17.63 -8.52 0.87
N GLU A 483 -17.76 -9.07 -0.32
CA GLU A 483 -17.43 -8.34 -1.55
C GLU A 483 -18.25 -7.04 -1.66
N SER A 484 -19.56 -7.12 -1.34
CA SER A 484 -20.49 -5.99 -1.38
C SER A 484 -20.24 -4.89 -0.35
N ASP A 485 -19.37 -5.09 0.63
CA ASP A 485 -19.05 -4.03 1.61
C ASP A 485 -18.24 -2.88 0.99
N ARG A 486 -17.60 -3.08 -0.17
CA ARG A 486 -17.07 -1.98 -0.99
C ARG A 486 -18.01 -1.70 -2.16
N PRO A 487 -18.34 -0.43 -2.45
CA PRO A 487 -19.09 -0.11 -3.65
C PRO A 487 -18.26 -0.41 -4.90
N LYS A 488 -18.90 -0.78 -6.00
CA LYS A 488 -18.24 -0.82 -7.30
C LYS A 488 -17.69 0.57 -7.64
N VAL A 489 -16.63 0.64 -8.44
CA VAL A 489 -16.09 1.93 -8.91
C VAL A 489 -17.20 2.78 -9.54
N VAL A 490 -18.00 2.22 -10.43
CA VAL A 490 -19.24 2.83 -10.89
C VAL A 490 -20.39 1.89 -10.52
N PRO A 491 -21.22 2.24 -9.54
CA PRO A 491 -22.38 1.44 -9.16
C PRO A 491 -23.36 1.24 -10.33
N ASP A 492 -24.07 0.14 -10.33
CA ASP A 492 -25.07 -0.13 -11.36
C ASP A 492 -26.16 0.97 -11.33
N GLY A 493 -26.42 1.59 -12.48
CA GLY A 493 -27.35 2.70 -12.60
C GLY A 493 -26.77 4.09 -12.29
N ALA A 494 -25.52 4.19 -11.80
CA ALA A 494 -24.87 5.48 -11.61
C ALA A 494 -24.63 6.17 -12.98
N VAL A 495 -25.11 7.41 -13.09
CA VAL A 495 -25.03 8.18 -14.34
C VAL A 495 -23.80 9.06 -14.38
N ASN A 496 -23.49 9.72 -13.29
CA ASN A 496 -22.52 10.81 -13.26
C ASN A 496 -21.61 10.81 -12.03
N PHE A 497 -21.54 9.70 -11.30
CA PHE A 497 -20.61 9.60 -10.16
C PHE A 497 -19.93 8.23 -10.09
N ALA A 498 -18.79 8.22 -9.42
CA ALA A 498 -17.97 7.02 -9.17
C ALA A 498 -17.34 7.07 -7.77
N PHE A 499 -17.08 5.90 -7.20
CA PHE A 499 -16.24 5.73 -6.02
C PHE A 499 -14.82 5.38 -6.46
N ILE A 500 -13.82 5.97 -5.80
CA ILE A 500 -12.40 5.77 -6.11
C ILE A 500 -11.57 5.58 -4.84
N GLY A 501 -10.39 4.97 -4.97
CA GLY A 501 -9.46 4.74 -3.87
C GLY A 501 -9.54 3.34 -3.29
N GLN A 502 -8.98 3.16 -2.09
CA GLN A 502 -8.78 1.84 -1.46
C GLN A 502 -10.09 1.16 -1.02
N PHE A 503 -11.17 1.91 -0.94
CA PHE A 503 -12.47 1.41 -0.47
C PHE A 503 -13.53 1.33 -1.59
N ALA A 504 -13.14 1.47 -2.84
CA ALA A 504 -13.94 1.09 -4.00
C ALA A 504 -13.52 -0.31 -4.48
N GLU A 505 -14.46 -1.11 -4.99
CA GLU A 505 -14.18 -2.47 -5.43
C GLU A 505 -13.74 -2.48 -6.89
N THR A 506 -12.50 -2.88 -7.16
CA THR A 506 -12.04 -3.27 -8.47
C THR A 506 -11.62 -4.73 -8.45
N PRO A 507 -12.15 -5.58 -9.35
CA PRO A 507 -11.77 -6.98 -9.39
C PRO A 507 -10.31 -7.15 -9.87
N ARG A 508 -9.67 -8.24 -9.48
CA ARG A 508 -8.36 -8.69 -9.96
C ARG A 508 -7.14 -7.99 -9.39
N ASP A 509 -7.26 -6.85 -8.72
CA ASP A 509 -6.15 -6.16 -8.06
C ASP A 509 -6.29 -6.23 -6.53
N THR A 510 -5.26 -5.80 -5.81
CA THR A 510 -5.21 -5.85 -4.35
C THR A 510 -5.10 -4.47 -3.75
N ILE A 511 -5.86 -4.26 -2.70
CA ILE A 511 -5.84 -3.04 -1.89
C ILE A 511 -4.45 -2.78 -1.30
N PHE A 512 -4.26 -1.59 -0.70
CA PHE A 512 -3.02 -1.13 -0.06
C PHE A 512 -1.87 -0.88 -1.05
N THR A 513 -2.11 -0.93 -2.34
CA THR A 513 -1.13 -0.59 -3.35
C THR A 513 -1.43 0.77 -3.98
N THR A 514 -0.38 1.46 -4.44
CA THR A 514 -0.53 2.69 -5.21
C THR A 514 -1.31 2.41 -6.50
N GLU A 515 -1.04 1.28 -7.13
CA GLU A 515 -1.72 0.82 -8.35
C GLU A 515 -3.23 0.72 -8.16
N TYR A 516 -3.71 0.10 -7.06
CA TYR A 516 -5.14 -0.07 -6.80
C TYR A 516 -5.88 1.27 -6.81
N SER A 517 -5.35 2.26 -6.09
CA SER A 517 -5.92 3.60 -6.07
C SER A 517 -5.95 4.24 -7.44
N MET A 518 -4.84 4.14 -8.18
CA MET A 518 -4.73 4.73 -9.52
C MET A 518 -5.63 4.02 -10.54
N ARG A 519 -5.77 2.69 -10.43
CA ARG A 519 -6.66 1.88 -11.26
C ARG A 519 -8.12 2.29 -11.09
N THR A 520 -8.59 2.49 -9.87
CA THR A 520 -9.97 2.96 -9.64
C THR A 520 -10.21 4.34 -10.25
N GLY A 521 -9.20 5.22 -10.24
CA GLY A 521 -9.25 6.52 -10.93
C GLY A 521 -9.39 6.38 -12.44
N MET A 522 -8.61 5.50 -13.07
CA MET A 522 -8.72 5.24 -14.51
C MET A 522 -10.07 4.61 -14.88
N GLU A 523 -10.47 3.56 -14.17
CA GLU A 523 -11.74 2.84 -14.42
C GLU A 523 -12.95 3.75 -14.31
N SER A 524 -12.97 4.65 -13.33
CA SER A 524 -14.05 5.60 -13.11
C SER A 524 -14.22 6.57 -14.30
N VAL A 525 -13.12 7.15 -14.77
CA VAL A 525 -13.12 8.07 -15.92
C VAL A 525 -13.52 7.35 -17.20
N TYR A 526 -12.92 6.19 -17.45
CA TYR A 526 -13.18 5.41 -18.65
C TYR A 526 -14.63 4.92 -18.73
N THR A 527 -15.23 4.61 -17.58
CA THR A 527 -16.63 4.20 -17.51
C THR A 527 -17.57 5.38 -17.73
N LEU A 528 -17.39 6.47 -16.98
CA LEU A 528 -18.31 7.61 -17.00
C LEU A 528 -18.26 8.42 -18.32
N LEU A 529 -17.10 8.48 -18.97
CA LEU A 529 -16.93 9.15 -20.26
C LEU A 529 -17.05 8.20 -21.45
N ASN A 530 -17.16 6.89 -21.21
CA ASN A 530 -17.11 5.86 -22.27
C ASN A 530 -15.88 6.05 -23.18
N VAL A 531 -14.70 6.18 -22.58
CA VAL A 531 -13.44 6.35 -23.31
C VAL A 531 -13.18 5.10 -24.16
N ASP A 532 -12.90 5.30 -25.46
CA ASP A 532 -12.61 4.22 -26.40
C ASP A 532 -11.13 3.81 -26.34
N ARG A 533 -10.73 3.27 -25.22
CA ARG A 533 -9.43 2.66 -24.95
C ARG A 533 -9.59 1.68 -23.81
N ALA A 534 -8.91 0.53 -23.86
CA ALA A 534 -8.97 -0.46 -22.81
C ALA A 534 -8.25 0.00 -21.52
N VAL A 535 -8.79 -0.37 -20.37
CA VAL A 535 -8.03 -0.37 -19.12
C VAL A 535 -7.05 -1.54 -19.14
N PRO A 536 -5.75 -1.34 -18.82
CA PRO A 536 -4.80 -2.44 -18.76
C PRO A 536 -5.26 -3.51 -17.77
N GLU A 537 -5.25 -4.76 -18.21
CA GLU A 537 -5.57 -5.87 -17.31
C GLU A 537 -4.48 -6.02 -16.24
N VAL A 538 -4.87 -6.39 -15.04
CA VAL A 538 -3.90 -6.81 -14.01
C VAL A 538 -3.16 -8.04 -14.50
N TRP A 539 -1.83 -8.02 -14.45
CA TRP A 539 -1.05 -9.15 -14.95
C TRP A 539 -1.42 -10.45 -14.23
N GLY A 540 -1.87 -11.41 -15.03
CA GLY A 540 -2.41 -12.67 -14.53
C GLY A 540 -1.34 -13.71 -14.19
N SER A 541 -0.30 -13.38 -13.42
CA SER A 541 0.80 -14.28 -13.05
C SER A 541 0.32 -15.60 -12.44
N LYS A 542 -0.81 -15.59 -11.74
CA LYS A 542 -1.46 -16.80 -11.20
C LYS A 542 -1.92 -17.81 -12.28
N TYR A 543 -1.95 -17.40 -13.53
CA TYR A 543 -2.27 -18.27 -14.68
C TYR A 543 -1.02 -18.67 -15.48
N ASP A 544 0.15 -18.13 -15.15
CA ASP A 544 1.41 -18.51 -15.77
C ASP A 544 1.99 -19.74 -15.05
N VAL A 545 2.04 -20.87 -15.76
CA VAL A 545 2.54 -22.12 -15.22
C VAL A 545 3.99 -22.02 -14.73
N ARG A 546 4.81 -21.18 -15.36
CA ARG A 546 6.21 -20.96 -14.96
C ARG A 546 6.29 -20.30 -13.57
N GLU A 547 5.45 -19.31 -13.34
CA GLU A 547 5.37 -18.63 -12.04
C GLU A 547 4.83 -19.55 -10.94
N LEU A 548 3.85 -20.37 -11.27
CA LEU A 548 3.32 -21.36 -10.31
C LEU A 548 4.34 -22.44 -9.97
N LEU A 549 5.10 -22.95 -10.93
CA LEU A 549 6.16 -23.92 -10.68
C LEU A 549 7.31 -23.30 -9.87
N ARG A 550 7.68 -22.06 -10.18
CA ARG A 550 8.67 -21.30 -9.38
C ARG A 550 8.18 -21.11 -7.94
N ALA A 551 6.91 -20.75 -7.75
CA ALA A 551 6.33 -20.63 -6.41
C ALA A 551 6.39 -21.97 -5.64
N CYS A 552 6.09 -23.09 -6.29
CA CYS A 552 6.25 -24.41 -5.68
C CYS A 552 7.70 -24.70 -5.27
N TYR A 553 8.69 -24.38 -6.11
CA TYR A 553 10.10 -24.57 -5.81
C TYR A 553 10.55 -23.78 -4.57
N TYR A 554 10.14 -22.51 -4.47
CA TYR A 554 10.42 -21.68 -3.30
C TYR A 554 9.66 -22.14 -2.04
N ALA A 555 8.43 -22.60 -2.18
CA ALA A 555 7.62 -23.11 -1.06
C ALA A 555 8.25 -24.36 -0.40
N ILE A 556 9.07 -25.10 -1.11
CA ILE A 556 9.83 -26.25 -0.58
C ILE A 556 11.31 -25.93 -0.35
N ASP A 557 11.64 -24.67 -0.10
CA ASP A 557 12.99 -24.17 0.22
C ASP A 557 14.04 -24.55 -0.84
N LYS A 558 13.68 -24.42 -2.12
CA LYS A 558 14.54 -24.68 -3.28
C LYS A 558 15.09 -26.11 -3.36
N LYS A 559 14.34 -27.08 -2.89
CA LYS A 559 14.67 -28.49 -2.96
C LYS A 559 13.98 -29.15 -4.18
N PRO A 560 14.55 -30.20 -4.75
CA PRO A 560 13.84 -31.01 -5.73
C PRO A 560 12.50 -31.51 -5.15
N ILE A 561 11.48 -31.62 -5.97
CA ILE A 561 10.12 -32.03 -5.54
C ILE A 561 10.12 -33.44 -4.89
N SER A 562 11.10 -34.27 -5.22
CA SER A 562 11.31 -35.57 -4.57
C SER A 562 11.60 -35.47 -3.08
N GLN A 563 12.11 -34.31 -2.61
CA GLN A 563 12.42 -34.02 -1.20
C GLN A 563 11.30 -33.25 -0.51
N ALA A 564 10.20 -32.91 -1.23
CA ALA A 564 9.06 -32.25 -0.64
C ALA A 564 8.48 -33.07 0.54
N PRO A 565 7.86 -32.44 1.54
CA PRO A 565 7.27 -33.11 2.71
C PRO A 565 5.95 -33.81 2.35
N LEU A 566 6.00 -34.75 1.41
CA LEU A 566 4.89 -35.54 0.89
C LEU A 566 4.82 -36.90 1.59
N SER A 567 3.62 -37.46 1.69
CA SER A 567 3.40 -38.85 2.12
C SER A 567 4.00 -39.84 1.12
N PHE A 568 4.18 -41.10 1.55
CA PHE A 568 4.74 -42.14 0.67
C PHE A 568 3.91 -42.32 -0.61
N GLY A 569 2.57 -42.37 -0.51
CA GLY A 569 1.68 -42.52 -1.64
C GLY A 569 1.75 -41.33 -2.63
N GLU A 570 1.83 -40.10 -2.10
CA GLU A 570 2.00 -38.88 -2.90
C GLU A 570 3.35 -38.89 -3.63
N LYS A 571 4.43 -39.32 -2.98
CA LYS A 571 5.75 -39.45 -3.61
C LYS A 571 5.76 -40.44 -4.76
N GLU A 572 5.10 -41.59 -4.61
CA GLU A 572 5.03 -42.59 -5.69
C GLU A 572 4.16 -42.09 -6.86
N MET A 573 3.05 -41.43 -6.56
CA MET A 573 2.22 -40.78 -7.60
C MET A 573 3.01 -39.71 -8.36
N LEU A 574 3.73 -38.87 -7.64
CA LEU A 574 4.57 -37.83 -8.21
C LEU A 574 5.67 -38.40 -9.13
N LYS A 575 6.37 -39.45 -8.70
CA LYS A 575 7.35 -40.15 -9.55
C LYS A 575 6.72 -40.68 -10.85
N LEU A 576 5.50 -41.21 -10.77
CA LEU A 576 4.78 -41.68 -11.94
C LEU A 576 4.42 -40.53 -12.88
N LEU A 577 3.94 -39.41 -12.34
CA LEU A 577 3.62 -38.21 -13.11
C LEU A 577 4.86 -37.64 -13.81
N VAL A 578 5.96 -37.46 -13.07
CA VAL A 578 7.23 -36.97 -13.64
C VAL A 578 7.76 -37.89 -14.73
N ARG A 579 7.63 -39.24 -14.57
CA ARG A 579 8.00 -40.18 -15.64
C ARG A 579 7.16 -39.99 -16.90
N LYS A 580 5.90 -39.63 -16.78
CA LYS A 580 5.00 -39.39 -17.93
C LYS A 580 5.34 -38.10 -18.69
N THR A 581 6.02 -37.16 -18.06
CA THR A 581 6.41 -35.90 -18.71
C THR A 581 7.74 -36.00 -19.50
N ARG A 582 8.44 -37.15 -19.44
CA ARG A 582 9.74 -37.31 -20.10
C ARG A 582 9.66 -37.08 -21.61
N GLY A 583 10.57 -36.24 -22.11
CA GLY A 583 10.65 -35.85 -23.52
C GLY A 583 9.59 -34.84 -23.96
N THR A 584 8.84 -34.24 -23.02
CA THR A 584 7.86 -33.20 -23.33
C THR A 584 8.32 -31.83 -22.82
N ASP A 585 7.66 -30.75 -23.31
CA ASP A 585 7.91 -29.39 -22.84
C ASP A 585 7.62 -29.24 -21.32
N ILE A 586 6.77 -30.09 -20.75
CA ILE A 586 6.51 -30.11 -19.30
C ILE A 586 7.76 -30.55 -18.52
N GLU A 587 8.51 -31.54 -19.00
CA GLU A 587 9.78 -31.93 -18.38
C GLU A 587 10.77 -30.75 -18.41
N LEU A 588 10.87 -30.05 -19.55
CA LEU A 588 11.73 -28.87 -19.67
C LEU A 588 11.34 -27.79 -18.66
N LEU A 589 10.06 -27.44 -18.54
CA LEU A 589 9.56 -26.48 -17.57
C LEU A 589 9.86 -26.88 -16.12
N LEU A 590 9.70 -28.16 -15.77
CA LEU A 590 10.02 -28.67 -14.44
C LEU A 590 11.53 -28.56 -14.13
N LYS A 591 12.40 -28.79 -15.12
CA LYS A 591 13.86 -28.61 -14.99
C LYS A 591 14.22 -27.13 -14.86
N GLU A 592 13.71 -26.28 -15.71
CA GLU A 592 13.94 -24.83 -15.67
C GLU A 592 13.50 -24.21 -14.34
N SER A 593 12.42 -24.71 -13.74
CA SER A 593 11.94 -24.28 -12.44
C SER A 593 12.74 -24.84 -11.25
N GLY A 594 13.67 -25.76 -11.46
CA GLY A 594 14.47 -26.43 -10.43
C GLY A 594 13.73 -27.53 -9.65
N LEU A 595 12.51 -27.88 -10.03
CA LEU A 595 11.70 -28.90 -9.34
C LEU A 595 12.17 -30.33 -9.61
N ILE A 596 12.81 -30.60 -10.75
CA ILE A 596 13.47 -31.86 -11.08
C ILE A 596 14.86 -31.62 -11.63
N GLU A 597 15.74 -32.65 -11.54
CA GLU A 597 17.11 -32.64 -12.07
C GLU A 597 17.16 -32.76 -13.59
#